data_b54c844f9fac1e02c89f785d8c1c59ae
#
_entry.id   b54c844f9fac1e02c89f785d8c1c59ae
#
_cell.length_a   1.000
_cell.length_b   1.000
_cell.length_c   1.000
_cell.angle_alpha   90.00
_cell.angle_beta   90.00
_cell.angle_gamma   90.00
#
_symmetry.space_group_name_H-M   'P 1'
#
loop_
_entity.id
_entity.type
_entity.pdbx_description
1 polymer ?
#
loop_
_entity_poly.entity_id
_entity_poly.type
_entity_poly.pdbx_seq_one_letter_code
_entity_poly.pdbx_strand_id
1 'polypeptide(L)'
;VISTLLVAHPWFSPVVLAVLVLGGPVAGRWLYWRPRTAWTVFAASLLPIVLLTLVPTSREVLERCAVSWYLPTFGRVELMANVILFVPPVLLAAVASRRPVVALVGGVVGSAAIEAVQALSPGLGRSCDTNDWLTNSIGAVIGAALAWAAIWAARRWPRRIGTTGRR
;
A
#
# COMPACT_ATOMS: atom_id res chain seq x y z
N VAL A 1 1.17 -6.01 20.23
CA VAL A 1 0.24 -7.11 19.92
C VAL A 1 0.32 -7.51 18.44
N ILE A 2 0.20 -6.58 17.47
CA ILE A 2 0.25 -6.93 16.02
C ILE A 2 1.65 -7.43 15.63
N SER A 3 2.70 -6.75 16.05
CA SER A 3 4.08 -7.17 15.79
C SER A 3 4.39 -8.55 16.38
N THR A 4 3.88 -8.85 17.57
CA THR A 4 4.07 -10.15 18.23
C THR A 4 3.41 -11.29 17.45
N LEU A 5 2.20 -11.06 16.92
CA LEU A 5 1.49 -12.03 16.10
C LEU A 5 2.20 -12.28 14.76
N LEU A 6 2.70 -11.23 14.13
CA LEU A 6 3.41 -11.36 12.86
C LEU A 6 4.77 -12.06 13.01
N VAL A 7 5.47 -11.83 14.12
CA VAL A 7 6.73 -12.54 14.44
C VAL A 7 6.47 -14.02 14.75
N ALA A 8 5.37 -14.33 15.45
CA ALA A 8 4.98 -15.72 15.75
C ALA A 8 4.58 -16.51 14.50
N HIS A 9 4.17 -15.81 13.42
CA HIS A 9 3.65 -16.44 12.20
C HIS A 9 4.32 -15.84 10.94
N PRO A 10 5.61 -16.12 10.69
CA PRO A 10 6.38 -15.51 9.60
C PRO A 10 5.83 -15.83 8.20
N TRP A 11 5.06 -16.91 8.06
CA TRP A 11 4.38 -17.29 6.81
C TRP A 11 3.21 -16.35 6.43
N PHE A 12 2.71 -15.55 7.37
CA PHE A 12 1.56 -14.66 7.14
C PHE A 12 1.89 -13.57 6.09
N SER A 13 3.04 -12.92 6.21
CA SER A 13 3.44 -11.85 5.28
C SER A 13 3.54 -12.33 3.83
N PRO A 14 4.22 -13.45 3.50
CA PRO A 14 4.25 -13.95 2.13
C PRO A 14 2.88 -14.38 1.61
N VAL A 15 2.01 -14.92 2.45
CA VAL A 15 0.65 -15.31 2.05
C VAL A 15 -0.18 -14.07 1.72
N VAL A 16 -0.15 -13.03 2.56
CA VAL A 16 -0.87 -11.78 2.29
C VAL A 16 -0.36 -11.12 1.01
N LEU A 17 0.96 -11.08 0.81
CA LEU A 17 1.53 -10.54 -0.42
C LEU A 17 1.10 -11.35 -1.65
N ALA A 18 1.09 -12.69 -1.57
CA ALA A 18 0.62 -13.55 -2.65
C ALA A 18 -0.87 -13.29 -2.97
N VAL A 19 -1.73 -13.14 -1.94
CA VAL A 19 -3.14 -12.78 -2.12
C VAL A 19 -3.30 -11.43 -2.80
N LEU A 20 -2.49 -10.43 -2.43
CA LEU A 20 -2.51 -9.11 -3.07
C LEU A 20 -2.03 -9.17 -4.52
N VAL A 21 -0.97 -9.93 -4.81
CA VAL A 21 -0.42 -10.06 -6.17
C VAL A 21 -1.38 -10.81 -7.09
N LEU A 22 -1.98 -11.89 -6.63
CA LEU A 22 -2.91 -12.70 -7.44
C LEU A 22 -4.31 -12.08 -7.52
N GLY A 23 -4.82 -11.59 -6.39
CA GLY A 23 -6.17 -11.01 -6.28
C GLY A 23 -6.26 -9.55 -6.73
N GLY A 24 -5.16 -8.79 -6.58
CA GLY A 24 -5.12 -7.36 -6.88
C GLY A 24 -5.54 -7.02 -8.31
N PRO A 25 -4.99 -7.66 -9.37
CA PRO A 25 -5.41 -7.40 -10.74
C PRO A 25 -6.89 -7.73 -11.00
N VAL A 26 -7.41 -8.79 -10.37
CA VAL A 26 -8.81 -9.20 -10.51
C VAL A 26 -9.74 -8.18 -9.85
N ALA A 27 -9.45 -7.82 -8.60
CA ALA A 27 -10.17 -6.79 -7.87
C ALA A 27 -10.07 -5.42 -8.57
N GLY A 28 -8.87 -5.05 -9.01
CA GLY A 28 -8.62 -3.82 -9.75
C GLY A 28 -9.39 -3.75 -11.06
N ARG A 29 -9.46 -4.84 -11.83
CA ARG A 29 -10.28 -4.92 -13.03
C ARG A 29 -11.77 -4.74 -12.74
N TRP A 30 -12.26 -5.30 -11.65
CA TRP A 30 -13.64 -5.12 -11.22
C TRP A 30 -13.92 -3.67 -10.80
N LEU A 31 -12.99 -3.03 -10.05
CA LEU A 31 -13.07 -1.65 -9.58
C LEU A 31 -12.89 -0.63 -10.71
N TYR A 32 -12.19 -0.97 -11.80
CA TYR A 32 -12.01 -0.08 -12.96
C TYR A 32 -13.34 0.46 -13.50
N TRP A 33 -14.40 -0.35 -13.46
CA TRP A 33 -15.75 0.03 -13.89
C TRP A 33 -16.58 0.68 -12.76
N ARG A 34 -16.03 0.81 -11.56
CA ARG A 34 -16.69 1.35 -10.36
C ARG A 34 -15.82 2.39 -9.67
N PRO A 35 -15.58 3.55 -10.29
CA PRO A 35 -14.61 4.53 -9.77
C PRO A 35 -14.99 5.07 -8.39
N ARG A 36 -16.28 5.25 -8.10
CA ARG A 36 -16.72 5.69 -6.76
C ARG A 36 -16.33 4.66 -5.68
N THR A 37 -16.62 3.39 -5.91
CA THR A 37 -16.22 2.30 -4.99
C THR A 37 -14.70 2.22 -4.86
N ALA A 38 -13.95 2.40 -5.96
CA ALA A 38 -12.49 2.39 -5.92
C ALA A 38 -11.94 3.51 -5.02
N TRP A 39 -12.48 4.72 -5.10
CA TRP A 39 -12.09 5.84 -4.23
C TRP A 39 -12.49 5.62 -2.77
N THR A 40 -13.67 5.03 -2.51
CA THR A 40 -14.08 4.71 -1.12
C THR A 40 -13.16 3.68 -0.49
N VAL A 41 -12.83 2.59 -1.23
CA VAL A 41 -11.92 1.56 -0.73
C VAL A 41 -10.49 2.10 -0.60
N PHE A 42 -10.06 3.00 -1.51
CA PHE A 42 -8.79 3.72 -1.37
C PHE A 42 -8.75 4.51 -0.06
N ALA A 43 -9.75 5.34 0.22
CA ALA A 43 -9.81 6.11 1.45
C ALA A 43 -9.78 5.21 2.70
N ALA A 44 -10.51 4.09 2.67
CA ALA A 44 -10.48 3.10 3.76
C ALA A 44 -9.10 2.44 3.91
N SER A 45 -8.37 2.20 2.79
CA SER A 45 -7.04 1.62 2.83
C SER A 45 -5.94 2.55 3.39
N LEU A 46 -6.20 3.84 3.51
CA LEU A 46 -5.30 4.78 4.19
C LEU A 46 -5.39 4.68 5.72
N LEU A 47 -6.51 4.16 6.25
CA LEU A 47 -6.70 4.06 7.70
C LEU A 47 -5.60 3.27 8.40
N PRO A 48 -5.22 2.05 7.98
CA PRO A 48 -4.11 1.34 8.61
C PRO A 48 -2.77 2.08 8.48
N ILE A 49 -2.52 2.80 7.38
CA ILE A 49 -1.33 3.65 7.26
C ILE A 49 -1.32 4.69 8.38
N VAL A 50 -2.38 5.49 8.50
CA VAL A 50 -2.49 6.54 9.53
C VAL A 50 -2.35 5.94 10.93
N LEU A 51 -3.05 4.84 11.23
CA LEU A 51 -3.03 4.21 12.55
C LEU A 51 -1.65 3.65 12.90
N LEU A 52 -0.95 3.06 11.95
CA LEU A 52 0.34 2.42 12.20
C LEU A 52 1.53 3.39 12.15
N THR A 53 1.39 4.53 11.46
CA THR A 53 2.52 5.46 11.25
C THR A 53 2.40 6.78 12.02
N LEU A 54 1.17 7.27 12.28
CA LEU A 54 0.94 8.60 12.85
C LEU A 54 0.27 8.59 14.23
N VAL A 55 -0.23 7.45 14.71
CA VAL A 55 -0.76 7.39 16.07
C VAL A 55 0.40 7.37 17.07
N PRO A 56 0.37 8.26 18.08
CA PRO A 56 1.42 8.34 19.08
C PRO A 56 1.62 7.03 19.84
N THR A 57 2.88 6.73 20.15
CA THR A 57 3.28 5.58 20.98
C THR A 57 4.04 6.08 22.21
N SER A 58 4.00 5.35 23.31
CA SER A 58 4.73 5.69 24.54
C SER A 58 6.21 5.28 24.51
N ARG A 59 6.81 5.18 23.32
CA ARG A 59 8.24 4.81 23.18
C ARG A 59 9.12 6.04 23.29
N GLU A 60 10.19 5.93 24.03
CA GLU A 60 11.26 6.93 24.00
C GLU A 60 12.05 6.77 22.70
N VAL A 61 12.18 7.84 21.97
CA VAL A 61 12.93 7.90 20.70
C VAL A 61 14.35 8.38 21.03
N LEU A 62 15.32 7.48 20.98
CA LEU A 62 16.74 7.78 21.21
C LEU A 62 17.36 8.51 20.01
N GLU A 63 16.97 8.13 18.80
CA GLU A 63 17.43 8.76 17.56
C GLU A 63 16.22 9.26 16.75
N ARG A 64 16.31 10.50 16.25
CA ARG A 64 15.21 11.09 15.46
C ARG A 64 15.05 10.42 14.10
N CYS A 65 16.15 10.05 13.45
CA CYS A 65 16.14 9.42 12.13
C CYS A 65 17.22 8.35 12.05
N ALA A 66 16.85 7.16 11.67
CA ALA A 66 17.76 6.08 11.31
C ALA A 66 18.01 6.10 9.80
N VAL A 67 19.27 5.92 9.41
CA VAL A 67 19.66 5.76 8.01
C VAL A 67 20.09 4.33 7.78
N SER A 68 19.23 3.55 7.17
CA SER A 68 19.47 2.14 6.86
C SER A 68 18.92 1.77 5.48
N TRP A 69 19.53 0.78 4.83
CA TRP A 69 19.16 0.35 3.49
C TRP A 69 19.18 -1.18 3.41
N TYR A 70 18.09 -1.81 3.78
CA TYR A 70 17.94 -3.26 3.73
C TYR A 70 16.81 -3.63 2.79
N LEU A 71 17.04 -4.62 1.93
CA LEU A 71 15.98 -5.17 1.11
C LEU A 71 15.00 -6.00 1.97
N PRO A 72 13.70 -5.93 1.68
CA PRO A 72 12.71 -6.72 2.37
C PRO A 72 12.92 -8.20 2.10
N THR A 73 13.05 -8.98 3.17
CA THR A 73 13.07 -10.44 3.13
C THR A 73 11.92 -11.00 3.95
N PHE A 74 11.45 -12.20 3.63
CA PHE A 74 10.32 -12.81 4.34
C PHE A 74 10.58 -13.04 5.83
N GLY A 75 11.87 -13.13 6.23
CA GLY A 75 12.25 -13.22 7.64
C GLY A 75 12.24 -11.88 8.40
N ARG A 76 12.19 -10.75 7.68
CA ARG A 76 12.10 -9.41 8.27
C ARG A 76 10.66 -8.91 8.18
N VAL A 77 9.87 -9.29 9.16
CA VAL A 77 8.43 -9.07 9.20
C VAL A 77 8.06 -7.59 9.09
N GLU A 78 8.82 -6.70 9.72
CA GLU A 78 8.57 -5.24 9.71
C GLU A 78 8.72 -4.67 8.29
N LEU A 79 9.79 -5.03 7.59
CA LEU A 79 10.02 -4.55 6.22
C LEU A 79 8.95 -5.04 5.25
N MET A 80 8.53 -6.30 5.40
CA MET A 80 7.44 -6.87 4.58
C MET A 80 6.10 -6.25 4.90
N ALA A 81 5.85 -5.89 6.16
CA ALA A 81 4.62 -5.21 6.56
C ALA A 81 4.49 -3.84 5.87
N ASN A 82 5.57 -3.07 5.77
CA ASN A 82 5.60 -1.78 5.07
C ASN A 82 5.34 -1.95 3.57
N VAL A 83 5.96 -2.94 2.91
CA VAL A 83 5.66 -3.28 1.51
C VAL A 83 4.16 -3.57 1.34
N ILE A 84 3.62 -4.48 2.15
CA ILE A 84 2.21 -4.91 2.08
C ILE A 84 1.26 -3.74 2.34
N LEU A 85 1.60 -2.86 3.27
CA LEU A 85 0.79 -1.71 3.66
C LEU A 85 0.57 -0.72 2.51
N PHE A 86 1.56 -0.53 1.63
CA PHE A 86 1.49 0.44 0.53
C PHE A 86 0.93 -0.14 -0.78
N VAL A 87 0.89 -1.47 -0.95
CA VAL A 87 0.33 -2.10 -2.17
C VAL A 87 -1.14 -1.72 -2.40
N PRO A 88 -2.09 -1.90 -1.44
CA PRO A 88 -3.50 -1.63 -1.68
C PRO A 88 -3.80 -0.16 -2.02
N PRO A 89 -3.35 0.85 -1.26
CA PRO A 89 -3.69 2.24 -1.56
C PRO A 89 -3.17 2.68 -2.92
N VAL A 90 -1.96 2.30 -3.30
CA VAL A 90 -1.42 2.68 -4.62
C VAL A 90 -2.15 1.96 -5.74
N LEU A 91 -2.45 0.66 -5.60
CA LEU A 91 -3.29 -0.09 -6.55
C LEU A 91 -4.65 0.59 -6.74
N LEU A 92 -5.33 0.94 -5.65
CA LEU A 92 -6.67 1.51 -5.67
C LEU A 92 -6.70 2.92 -6.25
N ALA A 93 -5.77 3.80 -5.84
CA ALA A 93 -5.61 5.13 -6.40
C ALA A 93 -5.31 5.09 -7.90
N ALA A 94 -4.43 4.18 -8.33
CA ALA A 94 -4.06 3.98 -9.72
C ALA A 94 -5.23 3.52 -10.58
N VAL A 95 -6.03 2.56 -10.09
CA VAL A 95 -7.23 2.07 -10.79
C VAL A 95 -8.31 3.15 -10.83
N ALA A 96 -8.57 3.84 -9.73
CA ALA A 96 -9.58 4.88 -9.63
C ALA A 96 -9.29 6.08 -10.53
N SER A 97 -8.03 6.54 -10.54
CA SER A 97 -7.57 7.66 -11.38
C SER A 97 -7.25 7.25 -12.82
N ARG A 98 -7.05 5.95 -13.08
CA ARG A 98 -6.52 5.38 -14.34
C ARG A 98 -5.12 5.89 -14.69
N ARG A 99 -4.34 6.31 -13.68
CA ARG A 99 -3.00 6.92 -13.81
C ARG A 99 -1.99 6.23 -12.88
N PRO A 100 -1.48 5.03 -13.25
CA PRO A 100 -0.58 4.26 -12.37
C PRO A 100 0.69 5.02 -11.95
N VAL A 101 1.29 5.77 -12.87
CA VAL A 101 2.51 6.55 -12.57
C VAL A 101 2.23 7.66 -11.55
N VAL A 102 1.09 8.36 -11.67
CA VAL A 102 0.71 9.40 -10.71
C VAL A 102 0.47 8.81 -9.32
N ALA A 103 -0.19 7.66 -9.25
CA ALA A 103 -0.41 6.96 -7.99
C ALA A 103 0.90 6.45 -7.37
N LEU A 104 1.82 5.93 -8.18
CA LEU A 104 3.18 5.55 -7.74
C LEU A 104 3.91 6.74 -7.11
N VAL A 105 3.99 7.86 -7.83
CA VAL A 105 4.66 9.07 -7.33
C VAL A 105 3.98 9.56 -6.05
N GLY A 106 2.64 9.55 -6.02
CA GLY A 106 1.87 9.89 -4.82
C GLY A 106 2.18 8.98 -3.63
N GLY A 107 2.35 7.67 -3.85
CA GLY A 107 2.74 6.72 -2.81
C GLY A 107 4.15 6.97 -2.27
N VAL A 108 5.13 7.16 -3.17
CA VAL A 108 6.53 7.44 -2.78
C VAL A 108 6.67 8.76 -2.03
N VAL A 109 6.03 9.83 -2.54
CA VAL A 109 6.04 11.16 -1.89
C VAL A 109 5.25 11.13 -0.58
N GLY A 110 4.12 10.42 -0.55
CA GLY A 110 3.32 10.24 0.67
C GLY A 110 4.10 9.52 1.77
N SER A 111 4.86 8.47 1.41
CA SER A 111 5.76 7.80 2.36
C SER A 111 6.84 8.75 2.89
N ALA A 112 7.51 9.51 2.01
CA ALA A 112 8.50 10.50 2.43
C ALA A 112 7.90 11.58 3.35
N ALA A 113 6.65 11.98 3.11
CA ALA A 113 5.94 12.93 3.96
C ALA A 113 5.66 12.33 5.35
N ILE A 114 5.33 11.04 5.44
CA ILE A 114 5.18 10.34 6.73
C ILE A 114 6.48 10.38 7.52
N GLU A 115 7.61 10.01 6.90
CA GLU A 115 8.93 10.07 7.53
C GLU A 115 9.29 11.49 7.99
N ALA A 116 8.98 12.50 7.17
CA ALA A 116 9.20 13.89 7.54
C ALA A 116 8.34 14.31 8.76
N VAL A 117 7.08 13.90 8.83
CA VAL A 117 6.21 14.16 9.98
C VAL A 117 6.76 13.49 11.25
N GLN A 118 7.23 12.25 11.15
CA GLN A 118 7.83 11.53 12.28
C GLN A 118 9.11 12.22 12.76
N ALA A 119 10.00 12.66 11.84
CA ALA A 119 11.21 13.41 12.17
C ALA A 119 10.93 14.74 12.89
N LEU A 120 9.88 15.44 12.48
CA LEU A 120 9.52 16.76 13.00
C LEU A 120 8.63 16.71 14.25
N SER A 121 8.08 15.55 14.60
CA SER A 121 7.12 15.37 15.68
C SER A 121 7.61 14.36 16.73
N PRO A 122 8.56 14.70 17.60
CA PRO A 122 9.10 13.77 18.62
C PRO A 122 8.01 13.21 19.56
N GLY A 123 6.91 13.96 19.76
CA GLY A 123 5.78 13.54 20.59
C GLY A 123 5.00 12.34 20.04
N LEU A 124 5.27 11.91 18.78
CA LEU A 124 4.69 10.69 18.24
C LEU A 124 5.35 9.41 18.84
N GLY A 125 6.50 9.52 19.49
CA GLY A 125 7.26 8.35 19.99
C GLY A 125 7.68 7.42 18.83
N ARG A 126 7.96 8.00 17.65
CA ARG A 126 8.39 7.31 16.42
C ARG A 126 9.58 8.05 15.84
N SER A 127 10.56 7.30 15.35
CA SER A 127 11.70 7.83 14.57
C SER A 127 11.41 7.68 13.08
N CYS A 128 11.91 8.61 12.27
CA CYS A 128 11.97 8.38 10.83
C CYS A 128 13.00 7.30 10.49
N ASP A 129 12.74 6.51 9.43
CA ASP A 129 13.69 5.51 8.92
C ASP A 129 13.69 5.53 7.39
N THR A 130 14.86 5.74 6.79
CA THR A 130 15.01 5.66 5.33
C THR A 130 14.63 4.29 4.77
N ASN A 131 14.73 3.24 5.58
CA ASN A 131 14.35 1.91 5.18
C ASN A 131 12.82 1.71 5.12
N ASP A 132 12.07 2.40 5.96
CA ASP A 132 10.61 2.41 5.89
C ASP A 132 10.15 3.12 4.61
N TRP A 133 10.78 4.26 4.27
CA TRP A 133 10.54 4.91 2.99
C TRP A 133 10.86 4.01 1.79
N LEU A 134 11.97 3.27 1.82
CA LEU A 134 12.37 2.34 0.76
C LEU A 134 11.35 1.21 0.59
N THR A 135 10.97 0.55 1.68
CA THR A 135 10.05 -0.59 1.63
C THR A 135 8.63 -0.19 1.26
N ASN A 136 8.16 0.96 1.73
CA ASN A 136 6.91 1.58 1.29
C ASN A 136 6.93 1.89 -0.21
N SER A 137 8.06 2.41 -0.72
CA SER A 137 8.25 2.70 -2.15
C SER A 137 8.22 1.42 -2.99
N ILE A 138 8.81 0.31 -2.52
CA ILE A 138 8.71 -1.00 -3.15
C ILE A 138 7.24 -1.44 -3.21
N GLY A 139 6.49 -1.29 -2.12
CA GLY A 139 5.04 -1.56 -2.08
C GLY A 139 4.27 -0.72 -3.10
N ALA A 140 4.62 0.57 -3.23
CA ALA A 140 4.02 1.47 -4.21
C ALA A 140 4.30 1.02 -5.66
N VAL A 141 5.51 0.56 -5.96
CA VAL A 141 5.87 0.00 -7.29
C VAL A 141 5.03 -1.24 -7.59
N ILE A 142 4.94 -2.17 -6.64
CA ILE A 142 4.10 -3.38 -6.79
C ILE A 142 2.64 -2.98 -7.02
N GLY A 143 2.07 -2.10 -6.21
CA GLY A 143 0.70 -1.63 -6.34
C GLY A 143 0.42 -0.99 -7.70
N ALA A 144 1.32 -0.14 -8.20
CA ALA A 144 1.21 0.49 -9.51
C ALA A 144 1.31 -0.54 -10.66
N ALA A 145 2.20 -1.53 -10.56
CA ALA A 145 2.32 -2.61 -11.54
C ALA A 145 1.05 -3.48 -11.61
N LEU A 146 0.48 -3.85 -10.45
CA LEU A 146 -0.77 -4.59 -10.38
C LEU A 146 -1.95 -3.79 -10.95
N ALA A 147 -1.99 -2.48 -10.68
CA ALA A 147 -2.99 -1.59 -11.26
C ALA A 147 -2.85 -1.49 -12.78
N TRP A 148 -1.63 -1.38 -13.27
CA TRP A 148 -1.36 -1.36 -14.71
C TRP A 148 -1.88 -2.63 -15.39
N ALA A 149 -1.59 -3.81 -14.81
CA ALA A 149 -2.13 -5.08 -15.29
C ALA A 149 -3.67 -5.13 -15.26
N ALA A 150 -4.28 -4.64 -14.16
CA ALA A 150 -5.73 -4.57 -14.01
C ALA A 150 -6.38 -3.67 -15.07
N ILE A 151 -5.83 -2.48 -15.30
CA ILE A 151 -6.31 -1.50 -16.29
C ILE A 151 -6.14 -2.06 -17.71
N TRP A 152 -4.99 -2.66 -18.00
CA TRP A 152 -4.74 -3.32 -19.29
C TRP A 152 -5.76 -4.43 -19.56
N ALA A 153 -5.99 -5.31 -18.59
CA ALA A 153 -6.98 -6.37 -18.70
C ALA A 153 -8.42 -5.84 -18.86
N ALA A 154 -8.77 -4.75 -18.16
CA ALA A 154 -10.08 -4.13 -18.30
C ALA A 154 -10.30 -3.53 -19.69
N ARG A 155 -9.28 -2.94 -20.29
CA ARG A 155 -9.35 -2.36 -21.64
C ARG A 155 -9.39 -3.44 -22.73
N ARG A 156 -8.63 -4.52 -22.56
CA ARG A 156 -8.55 -5.60 -23.55
C ARG A 156 -9.81 -6.49 -23.57
N TRP A 157 -10.44 -6.69 -22.42
CA TRP A 157 -11.67 -7.47 -22.27
C TRP A 157 -12.78 -6.63 -21.63
N PRO A 158 -13.40 -5.72 -22.40
CA PRO A 158 -14.50 -4.91 -21.88
C PRO A 158 -15.66 -5.79 -21.46
N ARG A 159 -16.38 -5.41 -20.41
CA ARG A 159 -17.62 -6.08 -20.02
C ARG A 159 -18.62 -5.95 -21.16
N ARG A 160 -19.10 -7.07 -21.69
CA ARG A 160 -20.28 -7.07 -22.56
C ARG A 160 -21.45 -6.59 -21.69
N ILE A 161 -21.86 -5.35 -21.88
CA ILE A 161 -23.15 -4.88 -21.36
C ILE A 161 -24.17 -5.64 -22.19
N GLY A 162 -24.84 -6.63 -21.57
CA GLY A 162 -25.98 -7.30 -22.22
C GLY A 162 -27.00 -6.23 -22.58
N THR A 163 -27.17 -6.00 -23.84
CA THR A 163 -28.35 -5.29 -24.37
C THR A 163 -29.54 -6.18 -24.11
N THR A 164 -30.10 -6.12 -22.90
CA THR A 164 -31.47 -6.58 -22.68
C THR A 164 -32.37 -5.72 -23.53
N GLY A 165 -32.85 -6.35 -24.63
CA GLY A 165 -33.69 -5.71 -25.62
C GLY A 165 -34.86 -5.00 -24.96
N ARG A 166 -34.99 -3.73 -25.24
CA ARG A 166 -36.32 -3.10 -25.24
C ARG A 166 -37.13 -3.75 -26.37
N ARG A 167 -38.06 -4.56 -26.00
CA ARG A 167 -39.26 -4.79 -26.79
C ARG A 167 -40.40 -4.01 -26.16
#